data_86300b14536564c57bfb18d2771e46a6
#
_entry.id   86300b14536564c57bfb18d2771e46a6
#
_cell.length_a   1.000
_cell.length_b   1.000
_cell.length_c   1.000
_cell.angle_alpha   90.00
_cell.angle_beta   90.00
_cell.angle_gamma   90.00
#
_symmetry.space_group_name_H-M   'P 1'
#
loop_
_entity.id
_entity.type
_entity.pdbx_description
1 polymer ?
#
loop_
_entity_poly.entity_id
_entity_poly.type
_entity_poly.pdbx_seq_one_letter_code
_entity_poly.pdbx_strand_id
1 'polypeptide(L)'
;MDSYANTPSWHRYRQLLLDTFGIPIRHVPIERCKTVLGHDVHLDEWRSEGRSIGTLILVHGGGGNGRILAPLADFAAGLGWRALAPDLPGYGLTHPRADFRWDYGEWPAVVAALADDCQGPVVLMGLSVGGMTAALAAHAARGVQGVIATTLLDMSDPATFVQAAKWRWLGEASLLGFRWMPSIVDRLRLPLRLVAPLDRMSSHPAMVEYFENDPLLGRLRVPSRFFRTMHTLHVPHLETRCPLLLVHPGADAWTPTAMSRPAFDRVLGDKRLQELSNGSHLPVELPARLELEQEVTKFLKAVEVNNLAGAR
;
A
#
# COMPACT_ATOMS: atom_id res chain seq x y z
N MET A 1 -5.77 -1.56 -23.66
CA MET A 1 -5.51 -1.35 -22.22
C MET A 1 -6.35 -2.36 -21.46
N ASP A 2 -5.72 -3.17 -20.67
CA ASP A 2 -6.43 -4.10 -19.78
C ASP A 2 -7.21 -3.28 -18.74
N SER A 3 -8.36 -3.80 -18.31
CA SER A 3 -9.31 -3.06 -17.45
C SER A 3 -9.86 -3.97 -16.36
N TYR A 4 -10.00 -3.45 -15.15
CA TYR A 4 -10.71 -4.14 -14.08
C TYR A 4 -12.23 -4.05 -14.21
N ALA A 5 -12.76 -3.03 -14.90
CA ALA A 5 -14.17 -2.64 -14.83
C ALA A 5 -15.16 -3.81 -15.03
N ASN A 6 -14.84 -4.72 -15.94
CA ASN A 6 -15.70 -5.86 -16.27
C ASN A 6 -15.15 -7.21 -15.82
N THR A 7 -14.15 -7.22 -14.93
CA THR A 7 -13.59 -8.49 -14.45
C THR A 7 -14.50 -9.15 -13.40
N PRO A 8 -14.66 -10.48 -13.44
CA PRO A 8 -15.39 -11.19 -12.38
C PRO A 8 -14.80 -10.94 -10.99
N SER A 9 -13.49 -10.77 -10.91
CA SER A 9 -12.76 -10.47 -9.67
C SER A 9 -13.24 -9.15 -9.04
N TRP A 10 -13.30 -8.07 -9.82
CA TRP A 10 -13.79 -6.77 -9.34
C TRP A 10 -15.25 -6.82 -8.89
N HIS A 11 -16.11 -7.49 -9.66
CA HIS A 11 -17.51 -7.67 -9.27
C HIS A 11 -17.64 -8.43 -7.95
N ARG A 12 -16.86 -9.51 -7.78
CA ARG A 12 -16.85 -10.29 -6.53
C ARG A 12 -16.36 -9.46 -5.35
N TYR A 13 -15.29 -8.67 -5.53
CA TYR A 13 -14.76 -7.81 -4.47
C TYR A 13 -15.77 -6.76 -4.02
N ARG A 14 -16.40 -6.06 -4.95
CA ARG A 14 -17.46 -5.10 -4.64
C ARG A 14 -18.63 -5.74 -3.88
N GLN A 15 -19.04 -6.92 -4.31
CA GLN A 15 -20.13 -7.65 -3.65
C GLN A 15 -19.74 -8.04 -2.22
N LEU A 16 -18.52 -8.55 -2.02
CA LEU A 16 -18.00 -8.88 -0.69
C LEU A 16 -17.96 -7.66 0.22
N LEU A 17 -17.49 -6.52 -0.28
CA LEU A 17 -17.47 -5.28 0.50
C LEU A 17 -18.86 -4.84 0.92
N LEU A 18 -19.84 -4.92 0.02
CA LEU A 18 -21.21 -4.52 0.29
C LEU A 18 -21.90 -5.49 1.25
N ASP A 19 -21.91 -6.79 0.94
CA ASP A 19 -22.70 -7.78 1.65
C ASP A 19 -22.12 -8.12 3.02
N THR A 20 -20.79 -8.10 3.14
CA THR A 20 -20.11 -8.52 4.37
C THR A 20 -19.83 -7.35 5.31
N PHE A 21 -19.40 -6.21 4.75
CA PHE A 21 -18.91 -5.08 5.54
C PHE A 21 -19.80 -3.83 5.43
N GLY A 22 -20.85 -3.87 4.61
CA GLY A 22 -21.73 -2.71 4.37
C GLY A 22 -21.00 -1.53 3.71
N ILE A 23 -20.01 -1.82 2.87
CA ILE A 23 -19.20 -0.81 2.17
C ILE A 23 -19.64 -0.73 0.71
N PRO A 24 -20.48 0.23 0.32
CA PRO A 24 -20.78 0.50 -1.07
C PRO A 24 -19.61 1.26 -1.72
N ILE A 25 -19.21 0.87 -2.90
CA ILE A 25 -18.34 1.70 -3.75
C ILE A 25 -19.25 2.57 -4.62
N ARG A 26 -19.29 3.87 -4.33
CA ARG A 26 -20.23 4.83 -4.92
C ARG A 26 -19.69 5.44 -6.20
N HIS A 27 -18.38 5.73 -6.23
CA HIS A 27 -17.72 6.35 -7.38
C HIS A 27 -17.04 5.27 -8.22
N VAL A 28 -17.31 5.26 -9.53
CA VAL A 28 -16.61 4.37 -10.46
C VAL A 28 -15.26 4.98 -10.79
N PRO A 29 -14.15 4.26 -10.57
CA PRO A 29 -12.84 4.79 -10.92
C PRO A 29 -12.67 4.94 -12.43
N ILE A 30 -11.93 5.97 -12.83
CA ILE A 30 -11.47 6.15 -14.21
C ILE A 30 -10.13 5.45 -14.33
N GLU A 31 -10.08 4.41 -15.15
CA GLU A 31 -8.84 3.68 -15.42
C GLU A 31 -7.98 4.45 -16.42
N ARG A 32 -6.71 4.63 -16.09
CA ARG A 32 -5.72 5.32 -16.92
C ARG A 32 -4.45 4.49 -17.02
N CYS A 33 -3.72 4.69 -18.11
CA CYS A 33 -2.33 4.25 -18.22
C CYS A 33 -1.44 5.49 -18.32
N LYS A 34 -0.37 5.51 -17.52
CA LYS A 34 0.60 6.60 -17.54
C LYS A 34 2.01 6.03 -17.55
N THR A 35 2.84 6.49 -18.46
CA THR A 35 4.24 6.10 -18.47
C THR A 35 4.99 6.85 -17.36
N VAL A 36 5.54 6.11 -16.39
CA VAL A 36 6.30 6.62 -15.24
C VAL A 36 7.59 5.83 -15.14
N LEU A 37 8.73 6.48 -15.23
CA LEU A 37 10.08 5.85 -15.20
C LEU A 37 10.21 4.69 -16.21
N GLY A 38 9.52 4.79 -17.36
CA GLY A 38 9.49 3.78 -18.40
C GLY A 38 8.52 2.62 -18.19
N HIS A 39 7.81 2.58 -17.07
CA HIS A 39 6.70 1.64 -16.85
C HIS A 39 5.39 2.24 -17.35
N ASP A 40 4.55 1.44 -17.98
CA ASP A 40 3.18 1.82 -18.29
C ASP A 40 2.30 1.47 -17.09
N VAL A 41 2.25 2.43 -16.16
CA VAL A 41 1.58 2.28 -14.85
C VAL A 41 0.07 2.39 -15.05
N HIS A 42 -0.65 1.34 -14.65
CA HIS A 42 -2.10 1.39 -14.53
C HIS A 42 -2.48 2.20 -13.29
N LEU A 43 -3.41 3.13 -13.47
CA LEU A 43 -3.88 4.04 -12.41
C LEU A 43 -5.41 3.98 -12.35
N ASP A 44 -5.94 3.66 -11.18
CA ASP A 44 -7.33 3.94 -10.86
C ASP A 44 -7.44 5.35 -10.28
N GLU A 45 -8.29 6.19 -10.87
CA GLU A 45 -8.56 7.56 -10.45
C GLU A 45 -10.00 7.71 -9.97
N TRP A 46 -10.20 8.04 -8.70
CA TRP A 46 -11.47 8.48 -8.16
C TRP A 46 -11.49 10.01 -8.07
N ARG A 47 -12.48 10.61 -8.69
CA ARG A 47 -12.63 12.07 -8.70
C ARG A 47 -13.61 12.51 -7.64
N SER A 48 -13.27 13.59 -6.94
CA SER A 48 -14.21 14.32 -6.11
C SER A 48 -15.27 15.01 -6.95
N GLU A 49 -16.41 15.29 -6.37
CA GLU A 49 -17.39 16.20 -6.95
C GLU A 49 -16.82 17.64 -6.92
N GLY A 50 -16.76 18.31 -8.07
CA GLY A 50 -16.23 19.66 -8.19
C GLY A 50 -14.69 19.75 -8.20
N ARG A 51 -14.16 20.90 -7.73
CA ARG A 51 -12.71 21.14 -7.68
C ARG A 51 -12.09 20.35 -6.52
N SER A 52 -11.12 19.52 -6.84
CA SER A 52 -10.39 18.74 -5.82
C SER A 52 -9.58 19.64 -4.89
N ILE A 53 -9.60 19.32 -3.58
CA ILE A 53 -8.76 19.93 -2.55
C ILE A 53 -7.29 19.61 -2.78
N GLY A 54 -6.99 18.35 -3.09
CA GLY A 54 -5.64 17.84 -3.32
C GLY A 54 -5.70 16.41 -3.86
N THR A 55 -4.56 15.73 -3.84
CA THR A 55 -4.45 14.34 -4.31
C THR A 55 -4.01 13.42 -3.17
N LEU A 56 -4.77 12.35 -2.94
CA LEU A 56 -4.38 11.23 -2.10
C LEU A 56 -3.90 10.09 -2.99
N ILE A 57 -2.62 9.75 -2.92
CA ILE A 57 -2.06 8.58 -3.63
C ILE A 57 -2.10 7.39 -2.68
N LEU A 58 -2.84 6.35 -3.07
CA LEU A 58 -3.01 5.12 -2.31
C LEU A 58 -2.01 4.06 -2.80
N VAL A 59 -1.17 3.57 -1.90
CA VAL A 59 -0.06 2.66 -2.19
C VAL A 59 -0.38 1.28 -1.64
N HIS A 60 -0.60 0.31 -2.53
CA HIS A 60 -0.90 -1.07 -2.13
C HIS A 60 0.31 -1.80 -1.54
N GLY A 61 0.05 -2.87 -0.81
CA GLY A 61 1.06 -3.77 -0.27
C GLY A 61 1.46 -4.90 -1.21
N GLY A 62 2.35 -5.78 -0.74
CA GLY A 62 2.72 -6.99 -1.45
C GLY A 62 1.52 -7.94 -1.59
N GLY A 63 1.19 -8.33 -2.80
CA GLY A 63 0.00 -9.13 -3.09
C GLY A 63 -1.27 -8.32 -3.29
N GLY A 64 -1.15 -7.00 -3.41
CA GLY A 64 -2.25 -6.10 -3.72
C GLY A 64 -2.15 -5.51 -5.13
N ASN A 65 -3.08 -4.64 -5.44
CA ASN A 65 -3.11 -3.75 -6.59
C ASN A 65 -3.90 -2.49 -6.22
N GLY A 66 -3.94 -1.50 -7.09
CA GLY A 66 -4.66 -0.24 -6.84
C GLY A 66 -6.15 -0.45 -6.57
N ARG A 67 -6.76 -1.41 -7.27
CA ARG A 67 -8.22 -1.66 -7.19
C ARG A 67 -8.68 -2.17 -5.82
N ILE A 68 -7.86 -2.88 -5.06
CA ILE A 68 -8.25 -3.33 -3.71
C ILE A 68 -8.35 -2.16 -2.71
N LEU A 69 -7.79 -1.01 -3.03
CA LEU A 69 -7.84 0.20 -2.21
C LEU A 69 -9.11 1.04 -2.47
N ALA A 70 -10.02 0.55 -3.31
CA ALA A 70 -11.27 1.22 -3.65
C ALA A 70 -12.09 1.74 -2.46
N PRO A 71 -12.21 1.04 -1.31
CA PRO A 71 -12.93 1.59 -0.15
C PRO A 71 -12.35 2.92 0.34
N LEU A 72 -11.03 3.02 0.42
CA LEU A 72 -10.34 4.24 0.87
C LEU A 72 -10.37 5.33 -0.20
N ALA A 73 -10.25 4.94 -1.48
CA ALA A 73 -10.31 5.85 -2.60
C ALA A 73 -11.69 6.49 -2.74
N ASP A 74 -12.75 5.69 -2.65
CA ASP A 74 -14.15 6.14 -2.69
C ASP A 74 -14.46 7.07 -1.51
N PHE A 75 -13.98 6.72 -0.31
CA PHE A 75 -14.08 7.55 0.88
C PHE A 75 -13.38 8.90 0.70
N ALA A 76 -12.13 8.92 0.20
CA ALA A 76 -11.39 10.15 -0.03
C ALA A 76 -12.05 11.06 -1.09
N ALA A 77 -12.61 10.46 -2.14
CA ALA A 77 -13.39 11.20 -3.14
C ALA A 77 -14.60 11.91 -2.53
N GLY A 78 -15.29 11.22 -1.60
CA GLY A 78 -16.38 11.81 -0.81
C GLY A 78 -15.96 12.96 0.12
N LEU A 79 -14.68 13.02 0.50
CA LEU A 79 -14.11 14.13 1.28
C LEU A 79 -13.64 15.31 0.41
N GLY A 80 -13.79 15.25 -0.91
CA GLY A 80 -13.33 16.29 -1.83
C GLY A 80 -11.88 16.11 -2.29
N TRP A 81 -11.24 14.98 -2.03
CA TRP A 81 -9.90 14.66 -2.50
C TRP A 81 -9.94 13.81 -3.77
N ARG A 82 -9.06 14.10 -4.72
CA ARG A 82 -8.80 13.19 -5.83
C ARG A 82 -7.98 12.00 -5.28
N ALA A 83 -8.45 10.78 -5.46
CA ALA A 83 -7.68 9.61 -5.08
C ALA A 83 -7.07 8.95 -6.32
N LEU A 84 -5.78 8.60 -6.24
CA LEU A 84 -5.05 7.84 -7.25
C LEU A 84 -4.53 6.55 -6.62
N ALA A 85 -4.82 5.42 -7.24
CA ALA A 85 -4.32 4.12 -6.79
C ALA A 85 -3.55 3.46 -7.95
N PRO A 86 -2.21 3.59 -8.00
CA PRO A 86 -1.40 2.90 -8.98
C PRO A 86 -1.32 1.41 -8.72
N ASP A 87 -1.26 0.61 -9.78
CA ASP A 87 -0.68 -0.72 -9.73
C ASP A 87 0.84 -0.58 -9.83
N LEU A 88 1.56 -0.99 -8.80
CA LEU A 88 3.01 -0.84 -8.77
C LEU A 88 3.71 -1.86 -9.67
N PRO A 89 4.91 -1.58 -10.21
CA PRO A 89 5.58 -2.44 -11.18
C PRO A 89 5.65 -3.90 -10.78
N GLY A 90 5.16 -4.77 -11.69
CA GLY A 90 5.06 -6.22 -11.48
C GLY A 90 3.74 -6.69 -10.87
N TYR A 91 2.83 -5.79 -10.52
CA TYR A 91 1.52 -6.09 -9.92
C TYR A 91 0.38 -5.50 -10.75
N GLY A 92 -0.82 -6.05 -10.53
CA GLY A 92 -2.04 -5.58 -11.18
C GLY A 92 -1.96 -5.60 -12.71
N LEU A 93 -2.38 -4.50 -13.32
CA LEU A 93 -2.42 -4.31 -14.79
C LEU A 93 -1.30 -3.41 -15.32
N THR A 94 -0.32 -3.06 -14.48
CA THR A 94 0.86 -2.31 -14.90
C THR A 94 1.76 -3.16 -15.79
N HIS A 95 2.15 -2.62 -16.95
CA HIS A 95 3.15 -3.21 -17.82
C HIS A 95 4.54 -2.63 -17.48
N PRO A 96 5.41 -3.42 -16.82
CA PRO A 96 6.74 -2.95 -16.49
C PRO A 96 7.58 -2.72 -17.75
N ARG A 97 8.56 -1.80 -17.68
CA ARG A 97 9.55 -1.61 -18.75
C ARG A 97 10.30 -2.92 -19.05
N ALA A 98 10.81 -3.06 -20.25
CA ALA A 98 11.37 -4.33 -20.76
C ALA A 98 12.57 -4.85 -19.94
N ASP A 99 13.35 -3.97 -19.32
CA ASP A 99 14.51 -4.31 -18.50
C ASP A 99 14.19 -4.39 -16.98
N PHE A 100 12.92 -4.31 -16.61
CA PHE A 100 12.48 -4.44 -15.23
C PHE A 100 12.90 -5.76 -14.59
N ARG A 101 13.58 -5.69 -13.45
CA ARG A 101 14.14 -6.87 -12.77
C ARG A 101 13.53 -7.17 -11.41
N TRP A 102 12.29 -6.75 -11.18
CA TRP A 102 11.63 -6.98 -9.88
C TRP A 102 12.44 -6.44 -8.71
N ASP A 103 12.86 -5.20 -8.81
CA ASP A 103 13.51 -4.47 -7.74
C ASP A 103 12.48 -3.69 -6.95
N TYR A 104 12.44 -3.93 -5.63
CA TYR A 104 11.49 -3.21 -4.76
C TYR A 104 11.74 -1.70 -4.73
N GLY A 105 12.99 -1.24 -4.94
CA GLY A 105 13.33 0.18 -5.00
C GLY A 105 12.59 0.95 -6.09
N GLU A 106 12.08 0.25 -7.13
CA GLU A 106 11.24 0.86 -8.17
C GLU A 106 9.89 1.34 -7.62
N TRP A 107 9.34 0.71 -6.58
CA TRP A 107 8.06 1.06 -6.02
C TRP A 107 8.05 2.48 -5.41
N PRO A 108 8.90 2.81 -4.42
CA PRO A 108 8.97 4.17 -3.91
C PRO A 108 9.37 5.19 -4.96
N ALA A 109 10.20 4.83 -5.94
CA ALA A 109 10.58 5.72 -7.04
C ALA A 109 9.38 6.09 -7.94
N VAL A 110 8.57 5.10 -8.32
CA VAL A 110 7.34 5.32 -9.11
C VAL A 110 6.33 6.17 -8.33
N VAL A 111 6.13 5.89 -7.04
CA VAL A 111 5.21 6.67 -6.20
C VAL A 111 5.69 8.11 -6.03
N ALA A 112 7.00 8.34 -5.84
CA ALA A 112 7.58 9.68 -5.75
C ALA A 112 7.39 10.47 -7.06
N ALA A 113 7.67 9.83 -8.21
CA ALA A 113 7.48 10.46 -9.52
C ALA A 113 5.99 10.80 -9.79
N LEU A 114 5.06 9.95 -9.38
CA LEU A 114 3.62 10.24 -9.45
C LEU A 114 3.23 11.43 -8.55
N ALA A 115 3.80 11.50 -7.35
CA ALA A 115 3.54 12.59 -6.42
C ALA A 115 4.07 13.93 -6.95
N ASP A 116 5.27 13.96 -7.49
CA ASP A 116 5.88 15.17 -8.05
C ASP A 116 5.17 15.69 -9.30
N ASP A 117 4.40 14.85 -9.99
CA ASP A 117 3.58 15.24 -11.14
C ASP A 117 2.16 15.70 -10.76
N CYS A 118 1.77 15.61 -9.50
CA CYS A 118 0.50 16.09 -9.01
C CYS A 118 0.56 17.61 -8.73
N GLN A 119 -0.58 18.28 -8.98
CA GLN A 119 -0.75 19.68 -8.60
C GLN A 119 -1.49 19.82 -7.27
N GLY A 120 -1.14 20.85 -6.50
CA GLY A 120 -1.73 21.10 -5.18
C GLY A 120 -1.18 20.17 -4.09
N PRO A 121 -1.86 20.11 -2.93
CA PRO A 121 -1.41 19.26 -1.81
C PRO A 121 -1.48 17.78 -2.18
N VAL A 122 -0.42 17.06 -1.85
CA VAL A 122 -0.31 15.61 -2.07
C VAL A 122 -0.11 14.90 -0.74
N VAL A 123 -0.93 13.91 -0.47
CA VAL A 123 -0.78 12.98 0.66
C VAL A 123 -0.59 11.58 0.11
N LEU A 124 0.36 10.84 0.67
CA LEU A 124 0.55 9.41 0.38
C LEU A 124 -0.09 8.58 1.50
N MET A 125 -0.84 7.54 1.13
CA MET A 125 -1.36 6.59 2.09
C MET A 125 -1.03 5.17 1.66
N GLY A 126 -0.26 4.46 2.50
CA GLY A 126 0.18 3.11 2.20
C GLY A 126 -0.38 2.05 3.14
N LEU A 127 -0.73 0.89 2.57
CA LEU A 127 -1.21 -0.28 3.31
C LEU A 127 -0.13 -1.38 3.29
N SER A 128 0.06 -2.06 4.42
CA SER A 128 1.07 -3.11 4.55
C SER A 128 2.47 -2.57 4.19
N VAL A 129 3.28 -3.31 3.43
CA VAL A 129 4.57 -2.79 2.92
C VAL A 129 4.42 -1.50 2.11
N GLY A 130 3.21 -1.20 1.62
CA GLY A 130 2.89 0.08 1.00
C GLY A 130 3.08 1.27 1.94
N GLY A 131 2.94 1.09 3.25
CA GLY A 131 3.20 2.14 4.25
C GLY A 131 4.66 2.58 4.26
N MET A 132 5.60 1.63 4.27
CA MET A 132 7.03 1.93 4.14
C MET A 132 7.35 2.48 2.75
N THR A 133 6.73 1.94 1.70
CA THR A 133 6.86 2.47 0.31
C THR A 133 6.44 3.93 0.26
N ALA A 134 5.30 4.30 0.86
CA ALA A 134 4.82 5.68 0.92
C ALA A 134 5.79 6.60 1.69
N ALA A 135 6.32 6.14 2.82
CA ALA A 135 7.29 6.90 3.62
C ALA A 135 8.60 7.14 2.85
N LEU A 136 9.13 6.12 2.18
CA LEU A 136 10.32 6.23 1.33
C LEU A 136 10.07 7.16 0.13
N ALA A 137 8.90 7.06 -0.50
CA ALA A 137 8.52 7.94 -1.60
C ALA A 137 8.41 9.40 -1.16
N ALA A 138 7.82 9.67 0.01
CA ALA A 138 7.72 11.02 0.57
C ALA A 138 9.08 11.62 0.92
N HIS A 139 10.05 10.79 1.35
CA HIS A 139 11.42 11.25 1.57
C HIS A 139 12.10 11.69 0.25
N ALA A 140 11.81 11.02 -0.87
CA ALA A 140 12.38 11.30 -2.18
C ALA A 140 11.63 12.42 -2.94
N ALA A 141 10.31 12.50 -2.80
CA ALA A 141 9.46 13.47 -3.51
C ALA A 141 9.57 14.88 -2.91
N ARG A 142 9.27 15.89 -3.73
CA ARG A 142 9.35 17.31 -3.33
C ARG A 142 8.04 17.88 -2.81
N GLY A 143 6.90 17.37 -3.33
CA GLY A 143 5.58 17.97 -3.14
C GLY A 143 4.69 17.26 -2.12
N VAL A 144 5.16 16.21 -1.43
CA VAL A 144 4.37 15.46 -0.47
C VAL A 144 4.22 16.25 0.84
N GLN A 145 2.97 16.43 1.28
CA GLN A 145 2.63 17.21 2.47
C GLN A 145 2.15 16.35 3.65
N GLY A 146 2.06 15.05 3.47
CA GLY A 146 1.74 14.13 4.55
C GLY A 146 1.81 12.67 4.13
N VAL A 147 2.06 11.80 5.11
CA VAL A 147 2.08 10.35 4.95
C VAL A 147 1.13 9.70 5.94
N ILE A 148 0.29 8.79 5.46
CA ILE A 148 -0.53 7.90 6.28
C ILE A 148 -0.08 6.47 5.99
N ALA A 149 0.13 5.67 7.03
CA ALA A 149 0.49 4.26 6.90
C ALA A 149 -0.41 3.40 7.79
N THR A 150 -0.84 2.23 7.33
CA THR A 150 -1.50 1.26 8.21
C THR A 150 -0.50 0.37 8.92
N THR A 151 0.66 0.16 8.32
CA THR A 151 1.82 -0.48 8.95
C THR A 151 3.10 0.20 8.47
N LEU A 152 4.17 0.12 9.24
CA LEU A 152 5.47 0.67 8.87
C LEU A 152 6.54 -0.43 9.04
N LEU A 153 6.62 -1.32 8.05
CA LEU A 153 7.44 -2.52 8.11
C LEU A 153 8.81 -2.29 7.50
N ASP A 154 9.84 -2.29 8.34
CA ASP A 154 11.23 -2.32 7.87
C ASP A 154 11.64 -3.74 7.53
N MET A 155 11.45 -4.13 6.27
CA MET A 155 11.79 -5.47 5.78
C MET A 155 13.31 -5.69 5.67
N SER A 156 14.15 -4.65 5.86
CA SER A 156 15.60 -4.83 5.95
C SER A 156 16.04 -5.40 7.29
N ASP A 157 15.20 -5.28 8.33
CA ASP A 157 15.40 -5.98 9.59
C ASP A 157 15.07 -7.48 9.44
N PRO A 158 16.05 -8.38 9.72
CA PRO A 158 15.84 -9.81 9.56
C PRO A 158 14.68 -10.38 10.40
N ALA A 159 14.45 -9.87 11.60
CA ALA A 159 13.37 -10.34 12.47
C ALA A 159 12.00 -9.97 11.87
N THR A 160 11.82 -8.76 11.40
CA THR A 160 10.61 -8.29 10.69
C THR A 160 10.37 -9.10 9.43
N PHE A 161 11.41 -9.33 8.62
CA PHE A 161 11.31 -10.13 7.38
C PHE A 161 10.84 -11.57 7.67
N VAL A 162 11.46 -12.22 8.65
CA VAL A 162 11.11 -13.60 9.05
C VAL A 162 9.68 -13.68 9.60
N GLN A 163 9.27 -12.70 10.40
CA GLN A 163 7.94 -12.70 10.99
C GLN A 163 6.85 -12.40 9.94
N ALA A 164 7.14 -11.63 8.90
CA ALA A 164 6.20 -11.33 7.81
C ALA A 164 5.97 -12.52 6.86
N ALA A 165 6.86 -13.50 6.83
CA ALA A 165 6.72 -14.70 6.00
C ALA A 165 5.61 -15.62 6.49
N LYS A 166 5.01 -16.42 5.59
CA LYS A 166 3.94 -17.38 5.93
C LYS A 166 4.36 -18.36 7.04
N TRP A 167 5.62 -18.81 7.00
CA TRP A 167 6.23 -19.65 8.02
C TRP A 167 7.62 -19.11 8.38
N ARG A 168 7.96 -19.07 9.65
CA ARG A 168 9.26 -18.56 10.12
C ARG A 168 10.43 -19.26 9.44
N TRP A 169 10.39 -20.59 9.32
CA TRP A 169 11.44 -21.36 8.66
C TRP A 169 11.66 -20.95 7.20
N LEU A 170 10.57 -20.55 6.49
CA LEU A 170 10.67 -20.07 5.11
C LEU A 170 11.37 -18.72 5.05
N GLY A 171 11.06 -17.82 6.00
CA GLY A 171 11.76 -16.54 6.14
C GLY A 171 13.25 -16.73 6.40
N GLU A 172 13.59 -17.58 7.37
CA GLU A 172 14.99 -17.91 7.73
C GLU A 172 15.74 -18.56 6.56
N ALA A 173 15.14 -19.54 5.87
CA ALA A 173 15.71 -20.17 4.69
C ALA A 173 15.90 -19.16 3.53
N SER A 174 14.96 -18.22 3.38
CA SER A 174 15.07 -17.15 2.37
C SER A 174 16.28 -16.25 2.64
N LEU A 175 16.49 -15.84 3.89
CA LEU A 175 17.65 -15.01 4.27
C LEU A 175 18.98 -15.73 3.99
N LEU A 176 19.06 -17.03 4.31
CA LEU A 176 20.24 -17.84 3.98
C LEU A 176 20.43 -17.93 2.46
N GLY A 177 19.36 -18.17 1.71
CA GLY A 177 19.40 -18.22 0.25
C GLY A 177 19.84 -16.88 -0.37
N PHE A 178 19.33 -15.76 0.14
CA PHE A 178 19.72 -14.41 -0.31
C PHE A 178 21.19 -14.13 -0.08
N ARG A 179 21.74 -14.63 1.02
CA ARG A 179 23.15 -14.45 1.37
C ARG A 179 24.11 -15.31 0.54
N TRP A 180 23.77 -16.59 0.37
CA TRP A 180 24.70 -17.59 -0.17
C TRP A 180 24.48 -17.92 -1.65
N MET A 181 23.22 -17.82 -2.14
CA MET A 181 22.85 -18.25 -3.49
C MET A 181 21.89 -17.25 -4.17
N PRO A 182 22.18 -15.92 -4.15
CA PRO A 182 21.23 -14.91 -4.65
C PRO A 182 20.83 -15.15 -6.11
N SER A 183 21.77 -15.50 -6.98
CA SER A 183 21.50 -15.72 -8.41
C SER A 183 20.57 -16.89 -8.70
N ILE A 184 20.52 -17.89 -7.82
CA ILE A 184 19.62 -19.05 -7.94
C ILE A 184 18.26 -18.68 -7.37
N VAL A 185 18.24 -18.13 -6.15
CA VAL A 185 17.02 -17.79 -5.42
C VAL A 185 16.24 -16.71 -6.14
N ASP A 186 16.88 -15.71 -6.73
CA ASP A 186 16.25 -14.64 -7.49
C ASP A 186 15.34 -15.13 -8.63
N ARG A 187 15.63 -16.30 -9.19
CA ARG A 187 14.86 -16.88 -10.30
C ARG A 187 13.62 -17.65 -9.84
N LEU A 188 13.54 -17.98 -8.55
CA LEU A 188 12.39 -18.71 -8.01
C LEU A 188 11.15 -17.83 -8.05
N ARG A 189 10.09 -18.30 -8.67
CA ARG A 189 8.79 -17.63 -8.77
C ARG A 189 7.73 -18.46 -8.04
N LEU A 190 7.28 -17.99 -6.91
CA LEU A 190 6.28 -18.66 -6.10
C LEU A 190 4.99 -17.84 -6.05
N PRO A 191 3.80 -18.51 -6.04
CA PRO A 191 2.56 -17.83 -5.74
C PRO A 191 2.61 -17.16 -4.37
N LEU A 192 2.12 -15.93 -4.28
CA LEU A 192 2.17 -15.15 -3.02
C LEU A 192 1.53 -15.88 -1.84
N ARG A 193 0.42 -16.59 -2.05
CA ARG A 193 -0.25 -17.38 -1.01
C ARG A 193 0.63 -18.49 -0.37
N LEU A 194 1.76 -18.83 -1.00
CA LEU A 194 2.72 -19.81 -0.45
C LEU A 194 3.83 -19.13 0.36
N VAL A 195 4.04 -17.83 0.18
CA VAL A 195 5.14 -17.11 0.86
C VAL A 195 4.63 -16.07 1.86
N ALA A 196 3.42 -15.55 1.65
CA ALA A 196 2.76 -14.59 2.54
C ALA A 196 1.54 -15.22 3.20
N PRO A 197 1.26 -14.94 4.49
CA PRO A 197 0.10 -15.48 5.22
C PRO A 197 -1.19 -14.74 4.86
N LEU A 198 -1.67 -14.88 3.62
CA LEU A 198 -2.89 -14.21 3.13
C LEU A 198 -4.15 -14.67 3.86
N ASP A 199 -4.09 -15.82 4.53
CA ASP A 199 -5.10 -16.30 5.47
C ASP A 199 -5.30 -15.38 6.69
N ARG A 200 -4.36 -14.44 6.93
CA ARG A 200 -4.43 -13.41 7.96
C ARG A 200 -4.79 -12.02 7.44
N MET A 201 -5.10 -11.91 6.14
CA MET A 201 -5.43 -10.62 5.52
C MET A 201 -6.74 -10.03 6.08
N SER A 202 -7.70 -10.88 6.41
CA SER A 202 -8.99 -10.51 6.96
C SER A 202 -9.47 -11.53 7.97
N SER A 203 -10.26 -11.10 8.95
CA SER A 203 -10.98 -11.98 9.87
C SER A 203 -12.15 -12.73 9.20
N HIS A 204 -12.56 -12.31 7.99
CA HIS A 204 -13.71 -12.88 7.30
C HIS A 204 -13.28 -13.92 6.24
N PRO A 205 -13.76 -15.19 6.33
CA PRO A 205 -13.30 -16.29 5.47
C PRO A 205 -13.49 -16.03 3.96
N ALA A 206 -14.60 -15.41 3.56
CA ALA A 206 -14.86 -15.13 2.14
C ALA A 206 -13.89 -14.09 1.56
N MET A 207 -13.41 -13.15 2.38
CA MET A 207 -12.39 -12.19 1.98
C MET A 207 -11.02 -12.87 1.86
N VAL A 208 -10.68 -13.75 2.79
CA VAL A 208 -9.47 -14.58 2.71
C VAL A 208 -9.48 -15.41 1.43
N GLU A 209 -10.58 -16.12 1.17
CA GLU A 209 -10.74 -16.92 -0.06
C GLU A 209 -10.58 -16.08 -1.32
N TYR A 210 -11.12 -14.85 -1.34
CA TYR A 210 -10.95 -13.92 -2.44
C TYR A 210 -9.46 -13.60 -2.67
N PHE A 211 -8.75 -13.17 -1.61
CA PHE A 211 -7.33 -12.82 -1.72
C PHE A 211 -6.45 -14.00 -2.14
N GLU A 212 -6.68 -15.20 -1.60
CA GLU A 212 -5.85 -16.37 -1.90
C GLU A 212 -6.04 -16.91 -3.32
N ASN A 213 -7.23 -16.75 -3.89
CA ASN A 213 -7.58 -17.37 -5.17
C ASN A 213 -7.58 -16.43 -6.38
N ASP A 214 -7.51 -15.13 -6.15
CA ASP A 214 -7.46 -14.16 -7.24
C ASP A 214 -6.10 -14.24 -7.99
N PRO A 215 -6.12 -14.26 -9.34
CA PRO A 215 -4.91 -14.40 -10.15
C PRO A 215 -3.94 -13.21 -10.04
N LEU A 216 -4.44 -12.01 -9.74
CA LEU A 216 -3.64 -10.78 -9.60
C LEU A 216 -3.24 -10.50 -8.14
N LEU A 217 -3.68 -11.33 -7.19
CA LEU A 217 -3.38 -11.22 -5.75
C LEU A 217 -2.62 -12.47 -5.28
N GLY A 218 -3.25 -13.37 -4.56
CA GLY A 218 -2.58 -14.52 -3.92
C GLY A 218 -2.00 -15.55 -4.89
N ARG A 219 -2.55 -15.67 -6.09
CA ARG A 219 -2.03 -16.57 -7.15
C ARG A 219 -0.94 -15.92 -7.99
N LEU A 220 -0.72 -14.62 -7.87
CA LEU A 220 0.37 -13.92 -8.56
C LEU A 220 1.72 -14.56 -8.19
N ARG A 221 2.52 -14.86 -9.21
CA ARG A 221 3.85 -15.47 -9.05
C ARG A 221 4.92 -14.38 -9.04
N VAL A 222 5.45 -14.11 -7.87
CA VAL A 222 6.48 -13.09 -7.65
C VAL A 222 7.85 -13.74 -7.56
N PRO A 223 8.87 -13.23 -8.27
CA PRO A 223 10.23 -13.71 -8.12
C PRO A 223 10.78 -13.39 -6.72
N SER A 224 11.54 -14.32 -6.15
CA SER A 224 12.17 -14.12 -4.84
C SER A 224 13.13 -12.94 -4.81
N ARG A 225 13.63 -12.50 -5.98
CA ARG A 225 14.38 -11.26 -6.15
C ARG A 225 13.65 -10.05 -5.55
N PHE A 226 12.33 -9.93 -5.74
CA PHE A 226 11.55 -8.83 -5.19
C PHE A 226 11.68 -8.77 -3.66
N PHE A 227 11.53 -9.91 -2.99
CA PHE A 227 11.67 -9.99 -1.53
C PHE A 227 13.11 -9.76 -1.08
N ARG A 228 14.10 -10.26 -1.86
CA ARG A 228 15.51 -10.01 -1.55
C ARG A 228 15.85 -8.52 -1.68
N THR A 229 15.42 -7.85 -2.74
CA THR A 229 15.69 -6.42 -2.90
C THR A 229 14.96 -5.59 -1.85
N MET A 230 13.77 -6.01 -1.41
CA MET A 230 13.08 -5.40 -0.28
C MET A 230 13.88 -5.56 1.03
N HIS A 231 14.44 -6.75 1.28
CA HIS A 231 15.28 -7.00 2.45
C HIS A 231 16.63 -6.28 2.40
N THR A 232 17.20 -6.09 1.22
CA THR A 232 18.51 -5.44 1.08
C THR A 232 18.42 -3.93 0.85
N LEU A 233 17.20 -3.39 0.68
CA LEU A 233 17.01 -1.95 0.58
C LEU A 233 17.33 -1.32 1.94
N HIS A 234 18.36 -0.48 1.96
CA HIS A 234 18.67 0.28 3.16
C HIS A 234 17.55 1.30 3.42
N VAL A 235 16.92 1.18 4.59
CA VAL A 235 15.95 2.16 5.07
C VAL A 235 16.71 3.18 5.91
N PRO A 236 16.95 4.39 5.41
CA PRO A 236 17.63 5.43 6.17
C PRO A 236 16.79 5.83 7.38
N HIS A 237 17.36 6.61 8.29
CA HIS A 237 16.53 7.36 9.22
C HIS A 237 15.56 8.20 8.38
N LEU A 238 14.27 7.86 8.43
CA LEU A 238 13.25 8.59 7.68
C LEU A 238 13.10 9.96 8.34
N GLU A 239 13.81 10.93 7.81
CA GLU A 239 13.59 12.33 8.13
C GLU A 239 12.38 12.79 7.31
N THR A 240 11.20 12.77 7.93
CA THR A 240 9.99 13.18 7.25
C THR A 240 9.94 14.70 7.18
N ARG A 241 9.92 15.22 5.95
CA ARG A 241 9.69 16.66 5.68
C ARG A 241 8.23 17.06 5.88
N CYS A 242 7.37 16.11 6.16
CA CYS A 242 5.92 16.27 6.35
C CYS A 242 5.45 15.36 7.49
N PRO A 243 4.29 15.63 8.11
CA PRO A 243 3.71 14.80 9.16
C PRO A 243 3.51 13.35 8.68
N LEU A 244 3.78 12.38 9.58
CA LEU A 244 3.51 10.97 9.39
C LEU A 244 2.49 10.47 10.41
N LEU A 245 1.40 9.87 9.93
CA LEU A 245 0.40 9.20 10.73
C LEU A 245 0.46 7.69 10.51
N LEU A 246 0.79 6.94 11.56
CA LEU A 246 0.64 5.49 11.56
C LEU A 246 -0.71 5.13 12.22
N VAL A 247 -1.68 4.66 11.43
CA VAL A 247 -2.99 4.18 11.90
C VAL A 247 -3.02 2.67 11.80
N HIS A 248 -2.64 2.01 12.90
CA HIS A 248 -2.39 0.57 12.88
C HIS A 248 -3.66 -0.23 13.24
N PRO A 249 -4.03 -1.27 12.45
CA PRO A 249 -5.13 -2.17 12.83
C PRO A 249 -4.82 -2.92 14.13
N GLY A 250 -5.72 -2.83 15.13
CA GLY A 250 -5.48 -3.36 16.47
C GLY A 250 -5.57 -4.89 16.58
N ALA A 251 -6.24 -5.56 15.63
CA ALA A 251 -6.35 -7.02 15.59
C ALA A 251 -5.62 -7.64 14.38
N ASP A 252 -4.58 -6.96 13.87
CA ASP A 252 -3.77 -7.47 12.78
C ASP A 252 -2.96 -8.69 13.21
N ALA A 253 -3.44 -9.87 12.82
CA ALA A 253 -2.81 -11.15 13.15
C ALA A 253 -1.58 -11.45 12.28
N TRP A 254 -1.37 -10.69 11.19
CA TRP A 254 -0.20 -10.85 10.32
C TRP A 254 0.97 -10.00 10.81
N THR A 255 0.73 -8.70 10.93
CA THR A 255 1.77 -7.72 11.28
C THR A 255 1.32 -6.86 12.45
N PRO A 256 1.35 -7.41 13.69
CA PRO A 256 0.95 -6.65 14.88
C PRO A 256 1.76 -5.36 15.05
N THR A 257 1.20 -4.38 15.75
CA THR A 257 1.79 -3.04 15.96
C THR A 257 3.26 -3.08 16.41
N ALA A 258 3.63 -4.10 17.18
CA ALA A 258 5.01 -4.31 17.61
C ALA A 258 6.02 -4.45 16.46
N MET A 259 5.60 -4.90 15.27
CA MET A 259 6.47 -4.98 14.09
C MET A 259 6.70 -3.61 13.44
N SER A 260 5.74 -2.70 13.53
CA SER A 260 5.85 -1.34 12.99
C SER A 260 6.59 -0.39 13.94
N ARG A 261 6.56 -0.66 15.24
CA ARG A 261 7.11 0.21 16.28
C ARG A 261 8.59 0.55 16.09
N PRO A 262 9.52 -0.40 15.81
CA PRO A 262 10.93 -0.08 15.64
C PRO A 262 11.19 0.88 14.46
N ALA A 263 10.47 0.72 13.36
CA ALA A 263 10.58 1.64 12.22
C ALA A 263 9.98 3.01 12.56
N PHE A 264 8.80 3.03 13.19
CA PHE A 264 8.14 4.26 13.62
C PHE A 264 9.01 5.07 14.57
N ASP A 265 9.66 4.44 15.55
CA ASP A 265 10.49 5.13 16.53
C ASP A 265 11.72 5.82 15.89
N ARG A 266 12.24 5.28 14.77
CA ARG A 266 13.34 5.87 13.99
C ARG A 266 12.89 6.99 13.04
N VAL A 267 11.60 7.21 12.83
CA VAL A 267 11.13 8.37 12.06
C VAL A 267 11.45 9.64 12.82
N LEU A 268 12.14 10.57 12.17
CA LEU A 268 12.42 11.91 12.69
C LEU A 268 11.38 12.90 12.13
N GLY A 269 10.97 13.86 12.96
CA GLY A 269 9.96 14.86 12.59
C GLY A 269 8.59 14.62 13.23
N ASP A 270 7.56 15.28 12.71
CA ASP A 270 6.20 15.19 13.25
C ASP A 270 5.60 13.82 12.89
N LYS A 271 5.30 13.04 13.93
CA LYS A 271 4.74 11.70 13.79
C LYS A 271 3.73 11.37 14.86
N ARG A 272 2.69 10.64 14.49
CA ARG A 272 1.67 10.16 15.41
C ARG A 272 1.34 8.71 15.12
N LEU A 273 1.15 7.92 16.18
CA LEU A 273 0.66 6.56 16.11
C LEU A 273 -0.73 6.50 16.74
N GLN A 274 -1.66 5.91 16.03
CA GLN A 274 -2.99 5.58 16.50
C GLN A 274 -3.24 4.08 16.24
N GLU A 275 -3.45 3.32 17.28
CA GLU A 275 -3.91 1.94 17.16
C GLU A 275 -5.44 1.93 17.16
N LEU A 276 -6.02 1.20 16.18
CA LEU A 276 -7.47 1.03 16.07
C LEU A 276 -7.96 0.00 17.07
N SER A 277 -9.23 0.09 17.50
CA SER A 277 -9.82 -0.81 18.50
C SER A 277 -9.80 -2.28 18.07
N ASN A 278 -9.93 -2.54 16.77
CA ASN A 278 -9.83 -3.85 16.14
C ASN A 278 -9.33 -3.69 14.69
N GLY A 279 -9.79 -4.51 13.78
CA GLY A 279 -9.41 -4.49 12.37
C GLY A 279 -8.32 -5.50 12.07
N SER A 280 -8.54 -6.31 11.04
CA SER A 280 -7.55 -7.21 10.48
C SER A 280 -6.56 -6.43 9.61
N HIS A 281 -5.63 -7.10 8.93
CA HIS A 281 -4.60 -6.47 8.10
C HIS A 281 -5.17 -5.50 7.05
N LEU A 282 -6.33 -5.83 6.45
CA LEU A 282 -7.16 -4.90 5.69
C LEU A 282 -8.32 -4.44 6.60
N PRO A 283 -8.26 -3.25 7.23
CA PRO A 283 -9.19 -2.84 8.28
C PRO A 283 -10.52 -2.34 7.72
N VAL A 284 -11.35 -3.26 7.23
CA VAL A 284 -12.70 -3.00 6.70
C VAL A 284 -13.82 -3.32 7.71
N GLU A 285 -13.47 -3.95 8.82
CA GLU A 285 -14.39 -4.30 9.90
C GLU A 285 -14.73 -3.09 10.78
N LEU A 286 -15.96 -3.10 11.36
CA LEU A 286 -16.34 -2.14 12.39
C LEU A 286 -15.83 -2.60 13.78
N PRO A 287 -15.43 -1.66 14.66
CA PRO A 287 -15.43 -0.20 14.49
C PRO A 287 -14.17 0.34 13.80
N ALA A 288 -13.11 -0.48 13.57
CA ALA A 288 -11.81 -0.04 13.06
C ALA A 288 -11.91 0.78 11.76
N ARG A 289 -12.80 0.40 10.85
CA ARG A 289 -13.03 1.16 9.61
C ARG A 289 -13.44 2.61 9.89
N LEU A 290 -14.40 2.82 10.78
CA LEU A 290 -14.86 4.18 11.12
C LEU A 290 -13.77 4.99 11.83
N GLU A 291 -13.02 4.35 12.71
CA GLU A 291 -11.87 4.97 13.38
C GLU A 291 -10.80 5.37 12.37
N LEU A 292 -10.47 4.50 11.40
CA LEU A 292 -9.55 4.80 10.30
C LEU A 292 -10.04 5.99 9.47
N GLU A 293 -11.31 5.98 9.04
CA GLU A 293 -11.94 7.06 8.29
C GLU A 293 -11.89 8.39 9.06
N GLN A 294 -12.10 8.38 10.37
CA GLN A 294 -12.00 9.57 11.23
C GLN A 294 -10.57 10.11 11.30
N GLU A 295 -9.57 9.23 11.50
CA GLU A 295 -8.18 9.64 11.58
C GLU A 295 -7.64 10.16 10.24
N VAL A 296 -8.01 9.50 9.13
CA VAL A 296 -7.70 9.98 7.77
C VAL A 296 -8.35 11.34 7.52
N THR A 297 -9.63 11.53 7.90
CA THR A 297 -10.32 12.82 7.75
C THR A 297 -9.62 13.94 8.53
N LYS A 298 -9.25 13.70 9.79
CA LYS A 298 -8.53 14.69 10.62
C LYS A 298 -7.20 15.07 9.99
N PHE A 299 -6.47 14.06 9.49
CA PHE A 299 -5.16 14.28 8.87
C PHE A 299 -5.27 15.08 7.57
N LEU A 300 -6.18 14.71 6.67
CA LEU A 300 -6.39 15.40 5.40
C LEU A 300 -6.86 16.85 5.62
N LYS A 301 -7.73 17.11 6.59
CA LYS A 301 -8.14 18.48 6.97
C LYS A 301 -6.96 19.31 7.49
N ALA A 302 -6.07 18.72 8.30
CA ALA A 302 -4.89 19.44 8.79
C ALA A 302 -3.95 19.84 7.65
N VAL A 303 -3.74 18.95 6.66
CA VAL A 303 -2.95 19.26 5.46
C VAL A 303 -3.60 20.37 4.63
N GLU A 304 -4.93 20.34 4.43
CA GLU A 304 -5.66 21.38 3.73
C GLU A 304 -5.47 22.76 4.37
N VAL A 305 -5.65 22.85 5.70
CA VAL A 305 -5.51 24.11 6.46
C VAL A 305 -4.08 24.65 6.35
N ASN A 306 -3.08 23.79 6.50
CA ASN A 306 -1.67 24.20 6.43
C ASN A 306 -1.31 24.71 5.02
N ASN A 307 -1.83 24.06 3.97
CA ASN A 307 -1.61 24.49 2.59
C ASN A 307 -2.25 25.88 2.31
N LEU A 308 -3.44 26.14 2.83
CA LEU A 308 -4.11 27.44 2.70
C LEU A 308 -3.38 28.56 3.46
N ALA A 309 -2.77 28.23 4.63
CA ALA A 309 -1.97 29.17 5.39
C ALA A 309 -0.64 29.53 4.71
N GLY A 310 0.00 28.56 4.05
CA GLY A 310 1.26 28.78 3.32
C GLY A 310 1.10 29.48 1.97
N ALA A 311 -0.12 29.57 1.44
CA ALA A 311 -0.44 30.25 0.18
C ALA A 311 -0.76 31.76 0.35
N ARG A 312 -0.81 32.25 1.60
CA ARG A 312 -1.00 33.67 1.94
C ARG A 312 0.33 34.34 2.24
#